data_f91c2be82fa863ae00cf02949679ddcc
#
_entry.id   f91c2be82fa863ae00cf02949679ddcc
#
_cell.length_a   1.000
_cell.length_b   1.000
_cell.length_c   1.000
_cell.angle_alpha   90.00
_cell.angle_beta   90.00
_cell.angle_gamma   90.00
#
_symmetry.space_group_name_H-M   'P 1'
#
loop_
_entity.id
_entity.type
_entity.pdbx_description
1 polymer ?
#
loop_
_entity_poly.entity_id
_entity_poly.type
_entity_poly.pdbx_seq_one_letter_code
_entity_poly.pdbx_strand_id
1 'polypeptide(L)'
;MWLWEDQGGLLGPFSFVLVLLLVVTRSPFNACVLTGSLYILLRFFSFEPVPSRRALQVLKPRDRVSAIAHRGGSHDAPENTLAAIRQAAKNGATGVELDIEFTSDGVPVLMHDNTVDRTTDGSGRLCDLTFEQVRKLNPAANHRLRNEFPDERIPTLKEAVTECLRHNLTIFFDVKGHADMASAALKNIYTEFPQLYNNSMVCSFLPEVIYKMRQTDQKVITALTHRPWSLSHTGDGKPRYSVFWKQSVFVVLDILLDWSMHNVLWYLCGISAFLMQKDFVSPDYLKKWSAKGIQVVSWTVNTFDEKNYYESHLGSSYITDSMLEDCAPHF
;
A
#
# COMPACT_ATOMS: atom_id res chain seq x y z
N MET A 1 18.67 28.09 -13.43
CA MET A 1 19.84 27.25 -13.14
C MET A 1 19.39 25.95 -12.43
N TRP A 2 18.29 25.33 -12.91
CA TRP A 2 17.64 24.18 -12.23
C TRP A 2 17.33 22.99 -13.12
N LEU A 3 17.97 22.94 -14.33
CA LEU A 3 17.69 21.91 -15.34
C LEU A 3 18.63 20.69 -15.27
N TRP A 4 19.62 20.66 -14.37
CA TRP A 4 20.69 19.65 -14.39
C TRP A 4 20.87 18.87 -13.07
N GLU A 5 20.14 19.17 -12.00
CA GLU A 5 20.09 18.26 -10.86
C GLU A 5 19.14 17.12 -11.18
N ASP A 6 19.65 15.89 -11.17
CA ASP A 6 18.87 14.65 -11.28
C ASP A 6 18.00 14.46 -10.04
N GLN A 7 17.06 15.39 -9.87
CA GLN A 7 16.09 15.37 -8.77
C GLN A 7 15.12 14.20 -8.98
N GLY A 8 15.60 12.99 -8.75
CA GLY A 8 14.74 11.84 -8.73
C GLY A 8 15.21 10.62 -9.53
N GLY A 9 16.40 10.63 -10.13
CA GLY A 9 16.91 9.47 -10.87
C GLY A 9 16.14 9.17 -12.16
N LEU A 10 15.62 10.22 -12.82
CA LEU A 10 14.93 10.10 -14.12
C LEU A 10 15.90 10.06 -15.30
N LEU A 11 17.16 10.47 -15.13
CA LEU A 11 18.14 10.48 -16.22
C LEU A 11 18.33 9.10 -16.84
N GLY A 12 18.42 8.05 -16.04
CA GLY A 12 18.57 6.67 -16.54
C GLY A 12 17.42 6.24 -17.44
N PRO A 13 16.15 6.28 -16.99
CA PRO A 13 14.99 5.96 -17.81
C PRO A 13 14.89 6.79 -19.09
N PHE A 14 15.13 8.11 -19.03
CA PHE A 14 15.05 8.97 -20.19
C PHE A 14 16.23 8.79 -21.15
N SER A 15 17.43 8.44 -20.67
CA SER A 15 18.54 8.03 -21.50
C SER A 15 18.22 6.74 -22.27
N PHE A 16 17.60 5.76 -21.62
CA PHE A 16 17.14 4.55 -22.29
C PHE A 16 16.08 4.85 -23.36
N VAL A 17 15.08 5.68 -23.04
CA VAL A 17 14.04 6.12 -24.00
C VAL A 17 14.69 6.83 -25.20
N LEU A 18 15.67 7.71 -24.98
CA LEU A 18 16.38 8.40 -26.04
C LEU A 18 17.09 7.42 -26.98
N VAL A 19 17.83 6.44 -26.41
CA VAL A 19 18.53 5.43 -27.22
C VAL A 19 17.53 4.60 -28.04
N LEU A 20 16.43 4.14 -27.41
CA LEU A 20 15.37 3.39 -28.07
C LEU A 20 14.77 4.19 -29.23
N LEU A 21 14.45 5.47 -29.02
CA LEU A 21 13.89 6.36 -30.04
C LEU A 21 14.88 6.66 -31.13
N LEU A 22 16.20 6.76 -30.86
CA LEU A 22 17.25 6.89 -31.89
C LEU A 22 17.24 5.68 -32.82
N VAL A 23 17.13 4.47 -32.29
CA VAL A 23 17.07 3.22 -33.07
C VAL A 23 15.80 3.18 -33.93
N VAL A 24 14.64 3.49 -33.34
CA VAL A 24 13.34 3.41 -34.00
C VAL A 24 13.18 4.50 -35.08
N THR A 25 13.47 5.77 -34.75
CA THR A 25 13.24 6.89 -35.66
C THR A 25 14.38 7.12 -36.65
N ARG A 26 15.56 6.56 -36.39
CA ARG A 26 16.79 6.77 -37.11
C ARG A 26 17.14 8.27 -37.32
N SER A 27 16.59 9.13 -36.47
CA SER A 27 16.76 10.57 -36.51
C SER A 27 17.07 11.11 -35.11
N PRO A 28 18.29 11.63 -34.86
CA PRO A 28 18.63 12.24 -33.58
C PRO A 28 17.68 13.38 -33.20
N PHE A 29 17.27 14.19 -34.16
CA PHE A 29 16.34 15.29 -33.93
C PHE A 29 14.98 14.78 -33.41
N ASN A 30 14.37 13.82 -34.11
CA ASN A 30 13.09 13.26 -33.70
C ASN A 30 13.20 12.56 -32.33
N ALA A 31 14.28 11.82 -32.09
CA ALA A 31 14.50 11.16 -30.81
C ALA A 31 14.60 12.16 -29.64
N CYS A 32 15.36 13.25 -29.81
CA CYS A 32 15.47 14.31 -28.81
C CYS A 32 14.14 15.02 -28.57
N VAL A 33 13.41 15.38 -29.63
CA VAL A 33 12.09 16.03 -29.50
C VAL A 33 11.09 15.13 -28.77
N LEU A 34 10.98 13.86 -29.14
CA LEU A 34 10.06 12.92 -28.51
C LEU A 34 10.44 12.67 -27.05
N THR A 35 11.72 12.45 -26.75
CA THR A 35 12.19 12.24 -25.36
C THR A 35 11.94 13.49 -24.54
N GLY A 36 12.22 14.68 -25.03
CA GLY A 36 11.95 15.95 -24.35
C GLY A 36 10.46 16.17 -24.13
N SER A 37 9.63 15.86 -25.11
CA SER A 37 8.15 15.92 -24.96
C SER A 37 7.64 14.98 -23.90
N LEU A 38 8.10 13.73 -23.87
CA LEU A 38 7.73 12.75 -22.84
C LEU A 38 8.17 13.21 -21.45
N TYR A 39 9.37 13.78 -21.32
CA TYR A 39 9.84 14.33 -20.05
C TYR A 39 8.96 15.50 -19.58
N ILE A 40 8.64 16.43 -20.47
CA ILE A 40 7.75 17.57 -20.14
C ILE A 40 6.36 17.09 -19.73
N LEU A 41 5.80 16.11 -20.45
CA LEU A 41 4.50 15.52 -20.10
C LEU A 41 4.55 14.85 -18.71
N LEU A 42 5.58 14.05 -18.44
CA LEU A 42 5.74 13.44 -17.14
C LEU A 42 5.80 14.48 -16.01
N ARG A 43 6.59 15.54 -16.21
CA ARG A 43 6.69 16.66 -15.25
C ARG A 43 5.37 17.39 -15.06
N PHE A 44 4.62 17.60 -16.13
CA PHE A 44 3.34 18.30 -16.09
C PHE A 44 2.27 17.52 -15.30
N PHE A 45 2.26 16.20 -15.44
CA PHE A 45 1.27 15.34 -14.77
C PHE A 45 1.75 14.78 -13.41
N SER A 46 3.01 14.98 -13.03
CA SER A 46 3.52 14.49 -11.74
C SER A 46 3.11 15.38 -10.58
N PHE A 47 2.97 14.75 -9.40
CA PHE A 47 2.77 15.47 -8.16
C PHE A 47 4.08 15.68 -7.40
N GLU A 48 4.24 16.85 -6.80
CA GLU A 48 5.35 17.08 -5.86
C GLU A 48 5.17 16.19 -4.62
N PRO A 49 6.19 15.46 -4.17
CA PRO A 49 6.08 14.61 -2.99
C PRO A 49 5.79 15.46 -1.74
N VAL A 50 5.12 14.84 -0.78
CA VAL A 50 4.94 15.47 0.55
C VAL A 50 6.33 15.66 1.18
N PRO A 51 6.58 16.79 1.90
CA PRO A 51 7.87 17.03 2.55
C PRO A 51 8.34 15.83 3.38
N SER A 52 9.56 15.34 3.12
CA SER A 52 10.12 14.12 3.72
C SER A 52 10.07 14.12 5.24
N ARG A 53 10.24 15.28 5.89
CA ARG A 53 10.13 15.43 7.35
C ARG A 53 8.75 14.99 7.85
N ARG A 54 7.67 15.37 7.16
CA ARG A 54 6.30 14.99 7.55
C ARG A 54 6.05 13.51 7.29
N ALA A 55 6.53 13.00 6.16
CA ALA A 55 6.44 11.56 5.86
C ALA A 55 7.15 10.72 6.93
N LEU A 56 8.34 11.14 7.36
CA LEU A 56 9.09 10.48 8.44
C LEU A 56 8.35 10.51 9.78
N GLN A 57 7.64 11.58 10.11
CA GLN A 57 6.85 11.65 11.35
C GLN A 57 5.76 10.56 11.39
N VAL A 58 5.18 10.21 10.24
CA VAL A 58 4.16 9.15 10.14
C VAL A 58 4.81 7.77 10.09
N LEU A 59 5.87 7.59 9.30
CA LEU A 59 6.47 6.29 9.00
C LEU A 59 7.46 5.81 10.06
N LYS A 60 8.10 6.76 10.77
CA LYS A 60 9.06 6.51 11.86
C LYS A 60 8.83 7.50 12.99
N PRO A 61 7.69 7.44 13.70
CA PRO A 61 7.40 8.37 14.77
C PRO A 61 8.50 8.29 15.84
N ARG A 62 9.02 9.47 16.25
CA ARG A 62 10.13 9.59 17.21
C ARG A 62 11.44 8.93 16.74
N ASP A 63 11.68 8.86 15.41
CA ASP A 63 12.84 8.22 14.78
C ASP A 63 13.02 6.73 15.12
N ARG A 64 11.93 6.06 15.49
CA ARG A 64 11.92 4.61 15.77
C ARG A 64 11.33 3.84 14.60
N VAL A 65 11.83 2.62 14.43
CA VAL A 65 11.23 1.65 13.50
C VAL A 65 9.79 1.40 13.94
N SER A 66 8.86 1.45 12.98
CA SER A 66 7.44 1.18 13.23
C SER A 66 7.13 -0.29 12.95
N ALA A 67 6.51 -0.95 13.91
CA ALA A 67 5.85 -2.24 13.74
C ALA A 67 4.35 -1.98 13.51
N ILE A 68 3.88 -2.25 12.31
CA ILE A 68 2.50 -2.01 11.86
C ILE A 68 1.75 -3.33 11.84
N ALA A 69 0.63 -3.42 12.54
CA ALA A 69 -0.19 -4.62 12.58
C ALA A 69 -1.00 -4.76 11.28
N HIS A 70 -0.72 -5.80 10.49
CA HIS A 70 -1.35 -6.11 9.20
C HIS A 70 -2.83 -6.45 9.41
N ARG A 71 -3.73 -5.70 8.79
CA ARG A 71 -5.18 -5.80 9.00
C ARG A 71 -5.60 -5.70 10.47
N GLY A 72 -4.79 -4.96 11.28
CA GLY A 72 -4.94 -4.87 12.73
C GLY A 72 -4.27 -6.00 13.52
N GLY A 73 -3.48 -6.88 12.89
CA GLY A 73 -2.84 -8.05 13.50
C GLY A 73 -3.70 -9.30 13.29
N SER A 74 -3.79 -9.74 12.05
CA SER A 74 -4.68 -10.81 11.57
C SER A 74 -4.48 -12.17 12.23
N HIS A 75 -3.33 -12.39 12.89
CA HIS A 75 -3.07 -13.59 13.67
C HIS A 75 -3.53 -13.46 15.12
N ASP A 76 -3.43 -12.26 15.71
CA ASP A 76 -3.71 -11.99 17.12
C ASP A 76 -5.20 -11.69 17.39
N ALA A 77 -5.96 -11.26 16.36
CA ALA A 77 -7.39 -10.98 16.42
C ALA A 77 -8.02 -11.03 15.00
N PRO A 78 -9.35 -11.13 14.88
CA PRO A 78 -10.02 -11.16 13.59
C PRO A 78 -9.67 -9.94 12.73
N GLU A 79 -9.13 -10.16 11.54
CA GLU A 79 -8.62 -9.11 10.64
C GLU A 79 -9.69 -8.05 10.33
N ASN A 80 -9.23 -6.79 10.17
CA ASN A 80 -10.08 -5.67 9.76
C ASN A 80 -11.28 -5.41 10.69
N THR A 81 -11.15 -5.68 12.00
CA THR A 81 -12.17 -5.43 13.03
C THR A 81 -11.73 -4.39 14.05
N LEU A 82 -12.69 -3.86 14.82
CA LEU A 82 -12.35 -2.98 15.94
C LEU A 82 -11.61 -3.72 17.05
N ALA A 83 -11.88 -5.02 17.23
CA ALA A 83 -11.13 -5.86 18.17
C ALA A 83 -9.65 -5.97 17.77
N ALA A 84 -9.36 -6.17 16.48
CA ALA A 84 -7.98 -6.22 15.99
C ALA A 84 -7.25 -4.90 16.26
N ILE A 85 -7.87 -3.75 16.01
CA ILE A 85 -7.29 -2.43 16.31
C ILE A 85 -6.96 -2.30 17.79
N ARG A 86 -7.88 -2.69 18.68
CA ARG A 86 -7.66 -2.66 20.15
C ARG A 86 -6.55 -3.62 20.59
N GLN A 87 -6.53 -4.81 20.00
CA GLN A 87 -5.51 -5.80 20.31
C GLN A 87 -4.13 -5.36 19.82
N ALA A 88 -4.03 -4.79 18.63
CA ALA A 88 -2.79 -4.19 18.13
C ALA A 88 -2.24 -3.12 19.08
N ALA A 89 -3.09 -2.22 19.55
CA ALA A 89 -2.69 -1.20 20.52
C ALA A 89 -2.20 -1.82 21.85
N LYS A 90 -2.92 -2.81 22.37
CA LYS A 90 -2.56 -3.54 23.59
C LYS A 90 -1.23 -4.27 23.45
N ASN A 91 -0.97 -4.84 22.28
CA ASN A 91 0.25 -5.58 21.97
C ASN A 91 1.43 -4.67 21.60
N GLY A 92 1.28 -3.34 21.65
CA GLY A 92 2.36 -2.38 21.44
C GLY A 92 2.68 -2.06 19.99
N ALA A 93 1.77 -2.31 19.04
CA ALA A 93 1.93 -1.88 17.67
C ALA A 93 2.03 -0.35 17.58
N THR A 94 2.89 0.14 16.68
CA THR A 94 3.02 1.58 16.39
C THR A 94 1.82 2.09 15.57
N GLY A 95 1.25 1.22 14.78
CA GLY A 95 0.11 1.51 13.91
C GLY A 95 -0.55 0.24 13.40
N VAL A 96 -1.55 0.44 12.57
CA VAL A 96 -2.29 -0.62 11.88
C VAL A 96 -2.32 -0.36 10.39
N GLU A 97 -2.30 -1.41 9.60
CA GLU A 97 -2.69 -1.38 8.20
C GLU A 97 -4.11 -1.93 8.11
N LEU A 98 -4.97 -1.29 7.30
CA LEU A 98 -6.40 -1.58 7.19
C LEU A 98 -6.84 -1.50 5.73
N ASP A 99 -7.53 -2.54 5.28
CA ASP A 99 -8.03 -2.66 3.91
C ASP A 99 -9.37 -1.93 3.73
N ILE A 100 -9.49 -1.11 2.69
CA ILE A 100 -10.72 -0.36 2.39
C ILE A 100 -11.36 -0.91 1.14
N GLU A 101 -12.63 -1.29 1.28
CA GLU A 101 -13.52 -1.72 0.21
C GLU A 101 -14.92 -1.09 0.36
N PHE A 102 -15.79 -1.32 -0.63
CA PHE A 102 -17.09 -0.68 -0.70
C PHE A 102 -18.23 -1.68 -0.84
N THR A 103 -19.30 -1.43 -0.10
CA THR A 103 -20.58 -2.14 -0.25
C THR A 103 -21.32 -1.69 -1.51
N SER A 104 -22.39 -2.41 -1.90
CA SER A 104 -23.21 -2.08 -3.08
C SER A 104 -23.86 -0.69 -3.00
N ASP A 105 -24.15 -0.21 -1.80
CA ASP A 105 -24.69 1.12 -1.52
C ASP A 105 -23.61 2.19 -1.25
N GLY A 106 -22.34 1.86 -1.53
CA GLY A 106 -21.22 2.80 -1.53
C GLY A 106 -20.65 3.15 -0.15
N VAL A 107 -20.96 2.38 0.88
CA VAL A 107 -20.39 2.60 2.22
C VAL A 107 -18.98 2.02 2.29
N PRO A 108 -17.96 2.82 2.69
CA PRO A 108 -16.60 2.32 2.89
C PRO A 108 -16.53 1.50 4.17
N VAL A 109 -16.09 0.24 4.04
CA VAL A 109 -15.93 -0.74 5.12
C VAL A 109 -14.54 -1.32 5.11
N LEU A 110 -14.13 -1.97 6.21
CA LEU A 110 -12.87 -2.70 6.27
C LEU A 110 -13.08 -4.14 5.79
N MET A 111 -12.45 -4.48 4.67
CA MET A 111 -12.45 -5.83 4.10
C MET A 111 -11.27 -5.98 3.14
N HIS A 112 -10.57 -7.13 3.22
CA HIS A 112 -9.47 -7.42 2.30
C HIS A 112 -9.93 -8.03 0.98
N ASP A 113 -10.81 -9.03 1.05
CA ASP A 113 -11.23 -9.80 -0.12
C ASP A 113 -12.44 -9.16 -0.81
N ASN A 114 -12.59 -9.42 -2.11
CA ASN A 114 -13.78 -9.02 -2.87
C ASN A 114 -15.04 -9.81 -2.46
N THR A 115 -14.89 -10.88 -1.68
CA THR A 115 -15.98 -11.70 -1.15
C THR A 115 -15.89 -11.79 0.38
N VAL A 116 -17.03 -12.05 1.02
CA VAL A 116 -17.10 -12.15 2.48
C VAL A 116 -16.82 -13.56 3.01
N ASP A 117 -16.63 -14.54 2.14
CA ASP A 117 -16.62 -15.97 2.44
C ASP A 117 -15.47 -16.42 3.35
N ARG A 118 -14.25 -15.87 3.18
CA ARG A 118 -13.07 -16.34 3.90
C ARG A 118 -13.10 -16.01 5.38
N THR A 119 -13.55 -14.83 5.74
CA THR A 119 -13.48 -14.34 7.13
C THR A 119 -14.80 -14.41 7.86
N THR A 120 -15.94 -14.40 7.17
CA THR A 120 -17.27 -14.28 7.79
C THR A 120 -18.08 -15.58 7.75
N ASP A 121 -19.22 -15.55 8.40
CA ASP A 121 -20.29 -16.57 8.35
C ASP A 121 -21.24 -16.39 7.16
N GLY A 122 -21.00 -15.39 6.29
CA GLY A 122 -21.75 -15.15 5.07
C GLY A 122 -21.05 -15.63 3.81
N SER A 123 -21.66 -15.38 2.66
CA SER A 123 -21.09 -15.69 1.35
C SER A 123 -21.48 -14.66 0.29
N GLY A 124 -20.65 -14.57 -0.76
CA GLY A 124 -20.90 -13.72 -1.93
C GLY A 124 -19.97 -12.51 -2.00
N ARG A 125 -20.15 -11.73 -3.07
CA ARG A 125 -19.29 -10.57 -3.33
C ARG A 125 -19.73 -9.38 -2.48
N LEU A 126 -18.77 -8.69 -1.88
CA LEU A 126 -19.02 -7.50 -1.06
C LEU A 126 -19.79 -6.40 -1.85
N CYS A 127 -19.41 -6.19 -3.11
CA CYS A 127 -20.05 -5.19 -3.98
C CYS A 127 -21.51 -5.50 -4.35
N ASP A 128 -22.01 -6.69 -4.05
CA ASP A 128 -23.41 -7.09 -4.27
C ASP A 128 -24.23 -6.99 -2.96
N LEU A 129 -23.60 -6.72 -1.83
CA LEU A 129 -24.22 -6.63 -0.50
C LEU A 129 -24.35 -5.18 -0.04
N THR A 130 -25.50 -4.79 0.50
CA THR A 130 -25.67 -3.49 1.17
C THR A 130 -24.95 -3.48 2.52
N PHE A 131 -24.66 -2.28 3.03
CA PHE A 131 -24.04 -2.15 4.36
C PHE A 131 -24.89 -2.80 5.46
N GLU A 132 -26.21 -2.72 5.39
CA GLU A 132 -27.10 -3.39 6.36
C GLU A 132 -26.93 -4.91 6.35
N GLN A 133 -26.72 -5.52 5.18
CA GLN A 133 -26.44 -6.95 5.07
C GLN A 133 -25.05 -7.30 5.61
N VAL A 134 -24.03 -6.55 5.20
CA VAL A 134 -22.64 -6.72 5.63
C VAL A 134 -22.50 -6.58 7.15
N ARG A 135 -23.22 -5.65 7.76
CA ARG A 135 -23.19 -5.38 9.20
C ARG A 135 -23.74 -6.53 10.06
N LYS A 136 -24.50 -7.45 9.47
CA LYS A 136 -25.03 -8.63 10.15
C LYS A 136 -24.05 -9.80 10.19
N LEU A 137 -23.00 -9.74 9.36
CA LEU A 137 -21.99 -10.79 9.25
C LEU A 137 -21.01 -10.72 10.42
N ASN A 138 -20.57 -11.90 10.88
CA ASN A 138 -19.54 -12.03 11.89
C ASN A 138 -18.15 -12.24 11.22
N PRO A 139 -17.26 -11.24 11.20
CA PRO A 139 -15.92 -11.35 10.60
C PRO A 139 -14.95 -12.20 11.45
N ALA A 140 -15.35 -12.67 12.62
CA ALA A 140 -14.57 -13.58 13.45
C ALA A 140 -14.89 -15.07 13.22
N ALA A 141 -15.93 -15.38 12.44
CA ALA A 141 -16.50 -16.73 12.32
C ALA A 141 -15.46 -17.80 11.95
N ASN A 142 -14.52 -17.47 11.10
CA ASN A 142 -13.48 -18.38 10.59
C ASN A 142 -12.09 -18.13 11.24
N HIS A 143 -11.99 -17.22 12.21
CA HIS A 143 -10.73 -16.91 12.89
C HIS A 143 -10.37 -17.99 13.93
N ARG A 144 -9.06 -18.23 14.14
CA ARG A 144 -8.56 -19.20 15.13
C ARG A 144 -9.02 -18.89 16.56
N LEU A 145 -9.18 -17.61 16.89
CA LEU A 145 -9.64 -17.13 18.21
C LEU A 145 -11.12 -16.72 18.21
N ARG A 146 -11.96 -17.28 17.33
CA ARG A 146 -13.38 -16.89 17.18
C ARG A 146 -14.18 -16.92 18.49
N ASN A 147 -13.83 -17.82 19.41
CA ASN A 147 -14.52 -17.96 20.70
C ASN A 147 -14.22 -16.80 21.66
N GLU A 148 -13.13 -16.06 21.45
CA GLU A 148 -12.74 -14.88 22.22
C GLU A 148 -13.39 -13.60 21.66
N PHE A 149 -13.86 -13.64 20.40
CA PHE A 149 -14.44 -12.51 19.67
C PHE A 149 -15.82 -12.85 19.08
N PRO A 150 -16.82 -13.27 19.89
CA PRO A 150 -18.07 -13.82 19.37
C PRO A 150 -18.98 -12.79 18.67
N ASP A 151 -18.87 -11.51 19.02
CA ASP A 151 -19.82 -10.46 18.63
C ASP A 151 -19.18 -9.39 17.74
N GLU A 152 -18.10 -9.71 17.01
CA GLU A 152 -17.46 -8.76 16.12
C GLU A 152 -18.30 -8.48 14.88
N ARG A 153 -18.14 -7.28 14.34
CA ARG A 153 -18.84 -6.83 13.13
C ARG A 153 -17.86 -6.13 12.18
N ILE A 154 -18.16 -6.18 10.90
CA ILE A 154 -17.39 -5.45 9.89
C ILE A 154 -17.58 -3.94 10.14
N PRO A 155 -16.51 -3.19 10.47
CA PRO A 155 -16.61 -1.78 10.77
C PRO A 155 -16.64 -0.92 9.49
N THR A 156 -17.25 0.25 9.59
CA THR A 156 -17.07 1.31 8.61
C THR A 156 -15.67 1.93 8.76
N LEU A 157 -15.19 2.57 7.69
CA LEU A 157 -13.94 3.34 7.70
C LEU A 157 -13.92 4.38 8.85
N LYS A 158 -15.05 5.06 9.09
CA LYS A 158 -15.16 6.07 10.16
C LYS A 158 -15.05 5.46 11.57
N GLU A 159 -15.68 4.32 11.82
CA GLU A 159 -15.57 3.61 13.10
C GLU A 159 -14.12 3.19 13.36
N ALA A 160 -13.45 2.63 12.34
CA ALA A 160 -12.05 2.21 12.43
C ALA A 160 -11.10 3.39 12.70
N VAL A 161 -11.25 4.49 11.98
CA VAL A 161 -10.47 5.72 12.20
C VAL A 161 -10.65 6.24 13.62
N THR A 162 -11.88 6.30 14.11
CA THR A 162 -12.19 6.75 15.47
C THR A 162 -11.50 5.88 16.50
N GLU A 163 -11.52 4.56 16.33
CA GLU A 163 -10.86 3.63 17.25
C GLU A 163 -9.34 3.76 17.20
N CYS A 164 -8.74 3.85 16.02
CA CYS A 164 -7.30 4.05 15.87
C CYS A 164 -6.82 5.36 16.53
N LEU A 165 -7.55 6.46 16.35
CA LEU A 165 -7.22 7.75 16.96
C LEU A 165 -7.33 7.71 18.49
N ARG A 166 -8.28 6.96 19.05
CA ARG A 166 -8.42 6.74 20.50
C ARG A 166 -7.17 6.09 21.10
N HIS A 167 -6.52 5.22 20.34
CA HIS A 167 -5.32 4.50 20.75
C HIS A 167 -4.01 5.12 20.26
N ASN A 168 -4.03 6.30 19.61
CA ASN A 168 -2.87 6.95 19.01
C ASN A 168 -2.10 6.06 18.01
N LEU A 169 -2.78 5.19 17.30
CA LEU A 169 -2.19 4.34 16.29
C LEU A 169 -2.03 5.10 14.97
N THR A 170 -0.90 4.92 14.31
CA THR A 170 -0.72 5.32 12.91
C THR A 170 -1.56 4.43 12.01
N ILE A 171 -2.16 4.98 10.95
CA ILE A 171 -3.05 4.21 10.07
C ILE A 171 -2.48 4.16 8.65
N PHE A 172 -2.30 2.96 8.12
CA PHE A 172 -2.02 2.71 6.72
C PHE A 172 -3.32 2.23 6.06
N PHE A 173 -3.91 3.07 5.23
CA PHE A 173 -5.12 2.75 4.48
C PHE A 173 -4.74 2.05 3.18
N ASP A 174 -4.90 0.72 3.10
CA ASP A 174 -4.70 -0.03 1.86
C ASP A 174 -6.00 -0.05 1.05
N VAL A 175 -5.99 0.66 -0.07
CA VAL A 175 -7.16 0.80 -0.94
C VAL A 175 -7.09 -0.25 -2.05
N LYS A 176 -8.07 -1.15 -2.07
CA LYS A 176 -8.08 -2.30 -3.00
C LYS A 176 -8.53 -1.94 -4.42
N GLY A 177 -9.30 -0.87 -4.58
CA GLY A 177 -9.81 -0.44 -5.88
C GLY A 177 -10.67 0.82 -5.80
N HIS A 178 -11.55 1.01 -6.80
CA HIS A 178 -12.55 2.09 -6.81
C HIS A 178 -11.96 3.49 -6.58
N ALA A 179 -10.92 3.87 -7.36
CA ALA A 179 -10.09 5.05 -7.15
C ALA A 179 -10.87 6.35 -6.87
N ASP A 180 -11.96 6.61 -7.63
CA ASP A 180 -12.80 7.79 -7.45
C ASP A 180 -13.57 7.76 -6.12
N MET A 181 -14.20 6.64 -5.79
CA MET A 181 -14.97 6.48 -4.55
C MET A 181 -14.04 6.53 -3.34
N ALA A 182 -12.91 5.84 -3.40
CA ALA A 182 -11.94 5.78 -2.33
C ALA A 182 -11.32 7.16 -2.04
N SER A 183 -10.91 7.88 -3.09
CA SER A 183 -10.35 9.23 -2.93
C SER A 183 -11.37 10.22 -2.35
N ALA A 184 -12.65 10.13 -2.76
CA ALA A 184 -13.71 10.96 -2.22
C ALA A 184 -14.02 10.62 -0.75
N ALA A 185 -14.14 9.33 -0.41
CA ALA A 185 -14.38 8.88 0.96
C ALA A 185 -13.24 9.27 1.90
N LEU A 186 -11.99 9.05 1.49
CA LEU A 186 -10.82 9.44 2.26
C LEU A 186 -10.72 10.97 2.40
N LYS A 187 -11.02 11.74 1.35
CA LYS A 187 -11.07 13.21 1.44
C LYS A 187 -12.03 13.67 2.54
N ASN A 188 -13.21 13.07 2.64
CA ASN A 188 -14.18 13.38 3.68
C ASN A 188 -13.63 13.02 5.07
N ILE A 189 -13.00 11.86 5.20
CA ILE A 189 -12.35 11.41 6.46
C ILE A 189 -11.23 12.37 6.87
N TYR A 190 -10.33 12.77 5.97
CA TYR A 190 -9.27 13.74 6.27
C TYR A 190 -9.82 15.13 6.62
N THR A 191 -10.97 15.51 6.07
CA THR A 191 -11.64 16.76 6.40
C THR A 191 -12.26 16.71 7.80
N GLU A 192 -12.88 15.58 8.16
CA GLU A 192 -13.48 15.37 9.47
C GLU A 192 -12.44 15.16 10.58
N PHE A 193 -11.32 14.50 10.25
CA PHE A 193 -10.23 14.18 11.18
C PHE A 193 -8.88 14.75 10.68
N PRO A 194 -8.64 16.08 10.75
CA PRO A 194 -7.43 16.70 10.18
C PRO A 194 -6.10 16.19 10.75
N GLN A 195 -6.10 15.62 11.96
CA GLN A 195 -4.90 15.00 12.56
C GLN A 195 -4.36 13.83 11.73
N LEU A 196 -5.18 13.19 10.89
CA LEU A 196 -4.77 12.11 9.99
C LEU A 196 -3.68 12.53 8.99
N TYR A 197 -3.60 13.82 8.63
CA TYR A 197 -2.51 14.30 7.77
C TYR A 197 -1.11 14.05 8.38
N ASN A 198 -1.02 13.91 9.69
CA ASN A 198 0.23 13.66 10.43
C ASN A 198 0.25 12.28 11.11
N ASN A 199 -0.76 11.46 10.90
CA ASN A 199 -0.89 10.16 11.56
C ASN A 199 -1.40 9.05 10.62
N SER A 200 -1.42 9.28 9.32
CA SER A 200 -1.83 8.24 8.38
C SER A 200 -1.18 8.35 7.02
N MET A 201 -1.27 7.27 6.27
CA MET A 201 -0.82 7.13 4.90
C MET A 201 -1.85 6.34 4.09
N VAL A 202 -2.01 6.68 2.80
CA VAL A 202 -2.80 5.90 1.85
C VAL A 202 -1.86 5.08 0.97
N CYS A 203 -2.07 3.78 0.90
CA CYS A 203 -1.30 2.87 0.08
C CYS A 203 -2.20 2.05 -0.84
N SER A 204 -1.65 1.55 -1.93
CA SER A 204 -2.35 0.67 -2.86
C SER A 204 -1.37 -0.05 -3.78
N PHE A 205 -1.75 -1.26 -4.21
CA PHE A 205 -1.12 -1.96 -5.34
C PHE A 205 -1.43 -1.30 -6.68
N LEU A 206 -2.45 -0.47 -6.75
CA LEU A 206 -2.94 0.18 -7.96
C LEU A 206 -2.42 1.63 -8.03
N PRO A 207 -1.48 1.94 -8.94
CA PRO A 207 -0.98 3.32 -9.11
C PRO A 207 -2.08 4.33 -9.43
N GLU A 208 -3.14 3.91 -10.10
CA GLU A 208 -4.32 4.74 -10.39
C GLU A 208 -4.96 5.27 -9.11
N VAL A 209 -5.11 4.43 -8.08
CA VAL A 209 -5.66 4.83 -6.77
C VAL A 209 -4.79 5.91 -6.13
N ILE A 210 -3.47 5.69 -6.13
CA ILE A 210 -2.52 6.65 -5.54
C ILE A 210 -2.52 7.96 -6.32
N TYR A 211 -2.50 7.89 -7.66
CA TYR A 211 -2.56 9.08 -8.51
C TYR A 211 -3.85 9.87 -8.26
N LYS A 212 -5.01 9.18 -8.21
CA LYS A 212 -6.30 9.82 -7.93
C LYS A 212 -6.36 10.43 -6.53
N MET A 213 -5.81 9.76 -5.52
CA MET A 213 -5.73 10.32 -4.17
C MET A 213 -4.90 11.61 -4.16
N ARG A 214 -3.73 11.63 -4.83
CA ARG A 214 -2.88 12.83 -4.96
C ARG A 214 -3.56 13.94 -5.73
N GLN A 215 -4.35 13.61 -6.76
CA GLN A 215 -5.16 14.59 -7.50
C GLN A 215 -6.24 15.20 -6.60
N THR A 216 -6.86 14.40 -5.74
CA THR A 216 -7.95 14.82 -4.85
C THR A 216 -7.44 15.61 -3.64
N ASP A 217 -6.29 15.20 -3.06
CA ASP A 217 -5.67 15.88 -1.93
C ASP A 217 -4.14 15.67 -1.89
N GLN A 218 -3.43 16.69 -2.32
CA GLN A 218 -1.96 16.68 -2.38
C GLN A 218 -1.27 16.67 -1.01
N LYS A 219 -2.01 16.89 0.10
CA LYS A 219 -1.47 16.86 1.44
C LYS A 219 -1.35 15.45 2.00
N VAL A 220 -2.07 14.49 1.44
CA VAL A 220 -2.08 13.11 1.92
C VAL A 220 -0.75 12.44 1.61
N ILE A 221 -0.18 11.77 2.61
CA ILE A 221 1.00 10.92 2.45
C ILE A 221 0.57 9.65 1.73
N THR A 222 1.27 9.29 0.66
CA THR A 222 0.90 8.15 -0.17
C THR A 222 2.07 7.20 -0.39
N ALA A 223 1.76 5.93 -0.61
CA ALA A 223 2.71 4.89 -0.94
C ALA A 223 2.19 3.99 -2.07
N LEU A 224 3.11 3.50 -2.88
CA LEU A 224 2.83 2.38 -3.78
C LEU A 224 3.16 1.08 -3.05
N THR A 225 2.23 0.13 -3.08
CA THR A 225 2.46 -1.23 -2.60
C THR A 225 2.85 -2.10 -3.79
N HIS A 226 3.90 -2.89 -3.64
CA HIS A 226 4.35 -3.75 -4.73
C HIS A 226 4.88 -5.08 -4.24
N ARG A 227 4.63 -6.09 -5.04
CA ARG A 227 5.21 -7.41 -4.99
C ARG A 227 5.54 -7.84 -6.41
N PRO A 228 6.81 -8.15 -6.73
CA PRO A 228 7.15 -8.76 -8.00
C PRO A 228 6.30 -9.99 -8.27
N TRP A 229 5.96 -10.22 -9.54
CA TRP A 229 5.14 -11.34 -9.99
C TRP A 229 3.69 -11.34 -9.47
N SER A 230 3.14 -10.18 -9.08
CA SER A 230 1.79 -10.07 -8.49
C SER A 230 0.66 -10.37 -9.49
N LEU A 231 0.88 -10.15 -10.77
CA LEU A 231 -0.09 -10.41 -11.83
C LEU A 231 -0.08 -11.86 -12.31
N SER A 232 1.11 -12.47 -12.37
CA SER A 232 1.28 -13.84 -12.91
C SER A 232 1.27 -14.94 -11.85
N HIS A 233 1.59 -14.63 -10.58
CA HIS A 233 1.67 -15.60 -9.49
C HIS A 233 0.81 -15.21 -8.29
N THR A 234 0.35 -16.21 -7.55
CA THR A 234 -0.33 -16.07 -6.26
C THR A 234 0.67 -15.70 -5.14
N GLY A 235 0.18 -15.40 -3.93
CA GLY A 235 1.02 -15.04 -2.79
C GLY A 235 1.99 -16.16 -2.39
N ASP A 236 1.59 -17.42 -2.58
CA ASP A 236 2.40 -18.62 -2.34
C ASP A 236 3.33 -19.00 -3.52
N GLY A 237 3.47 -18.11 -4.51
CA GLY A 237 4.39 -18.29 -5.64
C GLY A 237 3.92 -19.23 -6.76
N LYS A 238 2.67 -19.71 -6.72
CA LYS A 238 2.14 -20.56 -7.77
C LYS A 238 1.65 -19.75 -8.97
N PRO A 239 1.80 -20.27 -10.22
CA PRO A 239 1.23 -19.64 -11.40
C PRO A 239 -0.28 -19.43 -11.26
N ARG A 240 -0.78 -18.24 -11.59
CA ARG A 240 -2.23 -17.94 -11.56
C ARG A 240 -3.00 -18.60 -12.70
N TYR A 241 -2.34 -18.83 -13.84
CA TYR A 241 -3.00 -19.28 -15.05
C TYR A 241 -2.43 -20.63 -15.48
N SER A 242 -3.30 -21.60 -15.70
CA SER A 242 -2.93 -22.93 -16.24
C SER A 242 -2.59 -22.89 -17.73
N VAL A 243 -3.07 -21.89 -18.47
CA VAL A 243 -2.84 -21.75 -19.91
C VAL A 243 -1.51 -21.03 -20.14
N PHE A 244 -0.56 -21.72 -20.79
CA PHE A 244 0.82 -21.26 -20.98
C PHE A 244 0.95 -19.87 -21.59
N TRP A 245 0.27 -19.58 -22.71
CA TRP A 245 0.38 -18.26 -23.34
C TRP A 245 -0.16 -17.14 -22.44
N LYS A 246 -1.25 -17.41 -21.69
CA LYS A 246 -1.82 -16.44 -20.75
C LYS A 246 -0.85 -16.17 -19.61
N GLN A 247 -0.27 -17.22 -19.02
CA GLN A 247 0.76 -17.09 -18.00
C GLN A 247 1.95 -16.26 -18.50
N SER A 248 2.43 -16.53 -19.72
CA SER A 248 3.56 -15.82 -20.32
C SER A 248 3.27 -14.32 -20.53
N VAL A 249 2.06 -13.98 -20.99
CA VAL A 249 1.65 -12.56 -21.12
C VAL A 249 1.67 -11.87 -19.78
N PHE A 250 1.13 -12.48 -18.72
CA PHE A 250 1.12 -11.86 -17.40
C PHE A 250 2.53 -11.78 -16.75
N VAL A 251 3.43 -12.70 -17.08
CA VAL A 251 4.87 -12.57 -16.71
C VAL A 251 5.49 -11.32 -17.37
N VAL A 252 5.23 -11.10 -18.65
CA VAL A 252 5.72 -9.88 -19.33
C VAL A 252 5.12 -8.62 -18.74
N LEU A 253 3.82 -8.64 -18.40
CA LEU A 253 3.15 -7.52 -17.73
C LEU A 253 3.73 -7.25 -16.34
N ASP A 254 4.11 -8.28 -15.59
CA ASP A 254 4.80 -8.11 -14.30
C ASP A 254 6.15 -7.41 -14.47
N ILE A 255 6.95 -7.79 -15.47
CA ILE A 255 8.23 -7.15 -15.76
C ILE A 255 8.03 -5.66 -16.10
N LEU A 256 7.02 -5.35 -16.93
CA LEU A 256 6.70 -3.98 -17.31
C LEU A 256 6.18 -3.17 -16.10
N LEU A 257 5.36 -3.80 -15.26
CA LEU A 257 4.83 -3.17 -14.04
C LEU A 257 5.97 -2.88 -13.06
N ASP A 258 6.82 -3.86 -12.77
CA ASP A 258 7.96 -3.70 -11.86
C ASP A 258 8.90 -2.59 -12.36
N TRP A 259 9.24 -2.61 -13.64
CA TRP A 259 10.05 -1.54 -14.25
C TRP A 259 9.37 -0.17 -14.12
N SER A 260 8.08 -0.08 -14.41
CA SER A 260 7.36 1.19 -14.37
C SER A 260 7.20 1.74 -12.95
N MET A 261 6.93 0.87 -11.97
CA MET A 261 6.88 1.21 -10.55
C MET A 261 8.18 1.87 -10.08
N HIS A 262 9.33 1.28 -10.47
CA HIS A 262 10.65 1.68 -10.01
C HIS A 262 11.29 2.83 -10.81
N ASN A 263 10.76 3.17 -12.00
CA ASN A 263 11.37 4.19 -12.87
C ASN A 263 10.48 5.38 -13.20
N VAL A 264 9.15 5.21 -13.16
CA VAL A 264 8.21 6.25 -13.61
C VAL A 264 7.11 6.53 -12.60
N LEU A 265 6.38 5.48 -12.14
CA LEU A 265 5.14 5.66 -11.41
C LEU A 265 5.34 6.25 -10.01
N TRP A 266 6.43 5.92 -9.33
CA TRP A 266 6.77 6.53 -8.05
C TRP A 266 6.90 8.06 -8.14
N TYR A 267 7.51 8.54 -9.23
CA TYR A 267 7.70 9.96 -9.50
C TYR A 267 6.39 10.62 -9.94
N LEU A 268 5.67 9.99 -10.88
CA LEU A 268 4.39 10.47 -11.38
C LEU A 268 3.39 10.68 -10.24
N CYS A 269 3.29 9.71 -9.33
CA CYS A 269 2.39 9.75 -8.17
C CYS A 269 2.92 10.64 -7.03
N GLY A 270 4.20 11.03 -7.01
CA GLY A 270 4.81 11.81 -5.93
C GLY A 270 4.69 11.12 -4.58
N ILE A 271 5.02 9.82 -4.52
CA ILE A 271 4.89 9.02 -3.31
C ILE A 271 5.91 9.41 -2.23
N SER A 272 5.58 9.11 -0.99
CA SER A 272 6.46 9.29 0.16
C SER A 272 7.04 7.98 0.69
N ALA A 273 6.43 6.86 0.32
CA ALA A 273 6.89 5.54 0.72
C ALA A 273 6.64 4.48 -0.35
N PHE A 274 7.39 3.38 -0.25
CA PHE A 274 7.20 2.15 -1.00
C PHE A 274 6.92 1.01 -0.02
N LEU A 275 5.79 0.32 -0.16
CA LEU A 275 5.46 -0.89 0.59
C LEU A 275 5.89 -2.09 -0.24
N MET A 276 6.98 -2.74 0.14
CA MET A 276 7.60 -3.81 -0.64
C MET A 276 7.56 -5.14 0.12
N GLN A 277 7.26 -6.22 -0.61
CA GLN A 277 7.38 -7.57 -0.05
C GLN A 277 8.80 -7.81 0.48
N LYS A 278 8.90 -8.37 1.68
CA LYS A 278 10.14 -8.51 2.47
C LYS A 278 11.30 -9.17 1.71
N ASP A 279 11.00 -10.17 0.88
CA ASP A 279 12.01 -10.96 0.16
C ASP A 279 12.75 -10.16 -0.92
N PHE A 280 12.23 -8.99 -1.30
CA PHE A 280 12.81 -8.09 -2.30
C PHE A 280 13.45 -6.83 -1.69
N VAL A 281 13.55 -6.77 -0.36
CA VAL A 281 14.16 -5.64 0.35
C VAL A 281 15.57 -5.99 0.79
N SER A 282 16.54 -5.20 0.34
CA SER A 282 17.95 -5.29 0.71
C SER A 282 18.45 -3.96 1.26
N PRO A 283 19.62 -3.91 1.94
CA PRO A 283 20.24 -2.65 2.34
C PRO A 283 20.43 -1.67 1.17
N ASP A 284 20.83 -2.16 -0.01
CA ASP A 284 20.99 -1.33 -1.20
C ASP A 284 19.65 -0.80 -1.74
N TYR A 285 18.58 -1.59 -1.65
CA TYR A 285 17.23 -1.16 -1.99
C TYR A 285 16.77 0.00 -1.09
N LEU A 286 16.98 -0.14 0.23
CA LEU A 286 16.68 0.91 1.20
C LEU A 286 17.49 2.18 0.94
N LYS A 287 18.80 2.05 0.68
CA LYS A 287 19.69 3.17 0.37
C LYS A 287 19.26 3.90 -0.91
N LYS A 288 18.91 3.16 -1.96
CA LYS A 288 18.40 3.70 -3.24
C LYS A 288 17.18 4.60 -3.03
N TRP A 289 16.20 4.15 -2.25
CA TRP A 289 14.97 4.90 -2.03
C TRP A 289 15.15 6.04 -1.03
N SER A 290 15.92 5.83 0.02
CA SER A 290 16.27 6.87 0.99
C SER A 290 16.98 8.04 0.33
N ALA A 291 17.88 7.81 -0.63
CA ALA A 291 18.53 8.86 -1.41
C ALA A 291 17.54 9.73 -2.22
N LYS A 292 16.35 9.21 -2.50
CA LYS A 292 15.24 9.93 -3.16
C LYS A 292 14.25 10.55 -2.16
N GLY A 293 14.51 10.45 -0.85
CA GLY A 293 13.61 10.91 0.20
C GLY A 293 12.38 10.00 0.42
N ILE A 294 12.37 8.80 -0.17
CA ILE A 294 11.27 7.83 -0.08
C ILE A 294 11.61 6.78 0.97
N GLN A 295 10.67 6.49 1.84
CA GLN A 295 10.80 5.43 2.84
C GLN A 295 10.36 4.09 2.27
N VAL A 296 10.97 3.01 2.75
CA VAL A 296 10.53 1.65 2.44
C VAL A 296 9.92 1.04 3.70
N VAL A 297 8.78 0.40 3.55
CA VAL A 297 8.13 -0.40 4.58
C VAL A 297 7.96 -1.82 4.05
N SER A 298 8.39 -2.80 4.81
CA SER A 298 8.40 -4.21 4.35
C SER A 298 7.19 -4.98 4.86
N TRP A 299 6.66 -5.89 4.06
CA TRP A 299 5.51 -6.75 4.41
C TRP A 299 5.66 -8.15 3.82
N THR A 300 5.19 -9.23 4.45
CA THR A 300 4.82 -9.33 5.85
C THR A 300 5.98 -9.94 6.63
N VAL A 301 6.41 -9.31 7.71
CA VAL A 301 7.55 -9.72 8.53
C VAL A 301 7.00 -10.39 9.79
N ASN A 302 7.05 -11.72 9.84
CA ASN A 302 6.23 -12.51 10.75
C ASN A 302 7.00 -13.33 11.79
N THR A 303 8.33 -13.43 11.69
CA THR A 303 9.13 -14.11 12.72
C THR A 303 9.89 -13.10 13.58
N PHE A 304 10.18 -13.44 14.83
CA PHE A 304 10.97 -12.59 15.72
C PHE A 304 12.37 -12.33 15.19
N ASP A 305 12.98 -13.31 14.53
CA ASP A 305 14.31 -13.15 13.92
C ASP A 305 14.26 -12.12 12.78
N GLU A 306 13.23 -12.17 11.92
CA GLU A 306 13.03 -11.17 10.88
C GLU A 306 12.77 -9.78 11.48
N LYS A 307 11.86 -9.67 12.47
CA LYS A 307 11.55 -8.40 13.14
C LYS A 307 12.81 -7.77 13.72
N ASN A 308 13.62 -8.56 14.44
CA ASN A 308 14.90 -8.11 15.00
C ASN A 308 15.88 -7.66 13.90
N TYR A 309 15.93 -8.37 12.77
CA TYR A 309 16.75 -7.97 11.63
C TYR A 309 16.31 -6.63 11.04
N TYR A 310 14.99 -6.41 10.88
CA TYR A 310 14.44 -5.13 10.40
C TYR A 310 14.70 -3.98 11.37
N GLU A 311 14.57 -4.22 12.68
CA GLU A 311 14.78 -3.21 13.72
C GLU A 311 16.25 -2.87 13.91
N SER A 312 17.11 -3.89 14.08
CA SER A 312 18.48 -3.71 14.53
C SER A 312 19.49 -3.50 13.40
N HIS A 313 19.24 -4.09 12.21
CA HIS A 313 20.20 -4.07 11.10
C HIS A 313 19.73 -3.19 9.94
N LEU A 314 18.48 -3.31 9.52
CA LEU A 314 17.96 -2.52 8.41
C LEU A 314 17.45 -1.14 8.83
N GLY A 315 17.02 -0.97 10.08
CA GLY A 315 16.40 0.25 10.56
C GLY A 315 15.16 0.64 9.72
N SER A 316 14.42 -0.34 9.20
CA SER A 316 13.28 -0.15 8.31
C SER A 316 11.99 -0.60 8.98
N SER A 317 10.93 0.21 8.85
CA SER A 317 9.59 -0.13 9.35
C SER A 317 9.00 -1.32 8.60
N TYR A 318 8.15 -2.07 9.27
CA TYR A 318 7.56 -3.29 8.72
C TYR A 318 6.10 -3.48 9.13
N ILE A 319 5.41 -4.33 8.37
CA ILE A 319 4.04 -4.77 8.59
C ILE A 319 4.09 -6.25 8.98
N THR A 320 3.34 -6.65 10.02
CA THR A 320 3.34 -8.01 10.59
C THR A 320 1.93 -8.50 10.92
N ASP A 321 1.68 -9.79 10.75
CA ASP A 321 0.41 -10.43 11.09
C ASP A 321 0.24 -10.65 12.61
N SER A 322 1.33 -10.76 13.37
CA SER A 322 1.32 -10.90 14.82
C SER A 322 2.36 -10.01 15.48
N MET A 323 1.98 -9.44 16.62
CA MET A 323 2.91 -8.74 17.51
C MET A 323 3.48 -9.66 18.60
N LEU A 324 2.86 -10.82 18.83
CA LEU A 324 3.10 -11.67 19.99
C LEU A 324 3.85 -12.97 19.71
N GLU A 325 3.71 -13.50 18.49
CA GLU A 325 4.26 -14.82 18.16
C GLU A 325 4.72 -14.90 16.69
N ASP A 326 5.48 -15.91 16.38
CA ASP A 326 5.83 -16.24 14.99
C ASP A 326 4.63 -16.86 14.30
N CYS A 327 4.35 -16.43 13.08
CA CYS A 327 3.24 -16.99 12.30
C CYS A 327 3.57 -17.10 10.82
N ALA A 328 2.82 -17.96 10.12
CA ALA A 328 2.85 -18.01 8.67
C ALA A 328 2.15 -16.77 8.09
N PRO A 329 2.57 -16.28 6.89
CA PRO A 329 1.88 -15.17 6.24
C PRO A 329 0.42 -15.51 5.93
N HIS A 330 -0.48 -14.59 6.24
CA HIS A 330 -1.89 -14.66 5.85
C HIS A 330 -2.04 -14.00 4.47
N PHE A 331 -2.21 -14.82 3.42
CA PHE A 331 -2.39 -14.38 2.04
C PHE A 331 -3.86 -14.18 1.67
#